data_d422f671d78161264ff16b029e84b0d2
#
_entry.id   d422f671d78161264ff16b029e84b0d2
#
_cell.length_a   1.000
_cell.length_b   1.000
_cell.length_c   1.000
_cell.angle_alpha   90.00
_cell.angle_beta   90.00
_cell.angle_gamma   90.00
#
_symmetry.space_group_name_H-M   'P 1'
#
loop_
_entity.id
_entity.type
_entity.pdbx_description
1 polymer ?
#
loop_
_entity_poly.entity_id
_entity_poly.type
_entity_poly.pdbx_seq_one_letter_code
_entity_poly.pdbx_strand_id
1 'polypeptide(L)'
;YQVLCVPNITRQSNLNQDSYVLVMENVIRELNKIRDDLFFHIPITEFCKRLDFDNTKQYIFKMPSFPNAMRAHYDFYQWNEVLNAKKIEMDIIWSHLPEQTTNIKNHCHNIYSQDIPVVGYSHWIENAEFAPNWKTTFYHNNITGVLQMDKCGLNTQTQIDALLEEASEHYSQKTINKLRNIMIPLYLGIETARVSKSVETDTDKVIVFNHRTKEYRGWKNFIKIIQELRSQRQDFKVFCSMIDPQGHQMLKSAFDDISFFDFDGPADRDEYIAKLSNCRVGFHGGTRWAMSSQDGLCKGIPYVYEIGAETGELFGDKMQTGFIKKSDAITLFNRMLDDNDWRNQQSQLALEHCSNVHTWSNRIIPFNNMITEAIDKQLSDVIKSGDKKDDIVEFVKKNKMVDTQTMSDYLGWGKQIGFRRYRNYLRTVDGLYTIMINKKEYYVYNENFTTIS
;
A
#
# COMPACT_ATOMS: atom_id res chain seq x y z
N TYR A 1 19.91 1.86 4.42
CA TYR A 1 19.45 0.54 3.95
C TYR A 1 19.05 0.64 2.48
N GLN A 2 19.39 -0.38 1.67
CA GLN A 2 18.98 -0.51 0.28
C GLN A 2 17.69 -1.31 0.20
N VAL A 3 16.63 -0.70 -0.26
CA VAL A 3 15.29 -1.30 -0.37
C VAL A 3 15.02 -1.66 -1.82
N LEU A 4 14.84 -2.94 -2.11
CA LEU A 4 14.38 -3.41 -3.42
C LEU A 4 12.86 -3.37 -3.47
N CYS A 5 12.30 -2.51 -4.30
CA CYS A 5 10.85 -2.45 -4.52
C CYS A 5 10.41 -3.44 -5.60
N VAL A 6 9.33 -4.16 -5.34
CA VAL A 6 8.68 -5.05 -6.31
C VAL A 6 7.23 -4.58 -6.51
N PRO A 7 7.01 -3.50 -7.29
CA PRO A 7 5.70 -2.93 -7.51
C PRO A 7 4.86 -3.77 -8.48
N ASN A 8 3.54 -3.67 -8.36
CA ASN A 8 2.64 -4.21 -9.36
C ASN A 8 2.36 -3.16 -10.45
N ILE A 9 3.24 -3.04 -11.42
CA ILE A 9 3.06 -2.15 -12.56
C ILE A 9 2.69 -2.92 -13.82
N THR A 10 1.85 -2.31 -14.64
CA THR A 10 1.46 -2.83 -15.95
C THR A 10 2.07 -1.98 -17.05
N ARG A 11 2.00 -2.46 -18.30
CA ARG A 11 2.44 -1.67 -19.47
C ARG A 11 1.75 -0.29 -19.56
N GLN A 12 0.54 -0.19 -19.03
CA GLN A 12 -0.26 1.05 -19.07
C GLN A 12 -0.20 1.84 -17.75
N SER A 13 0.64 1.43 -16.82
CA SER A 13 0.78 2.13 -15.53
C SER A 13 1.19 3.57 -15.75
N ASN A 14 0.39 4.48 -15.19
CA ASN A 14 0.61 5.91 -15.19
C ASN A 14 0.55 6.38 -13.74
N LEU A 15 1.51 7.20 -13.29
CA LEU A 15 1.55 7.76 -11.94
C LEU A 15 0.26 8.41 -11.48
N ASN A 16 -0.44 9.06 -12.40
CA ASN A 16 -1.69 9.76 -12.08
C ASN A 16 -2.90 8.84 -11.93
N GLN A 17 -2.80 7.57 -12.36
CA GLN A 17 -3.93 6.65 -12.45
C GLN A 17 -3.66 5.28 -11.81
N ASP A 18 -2.40 4.89 -11.66
CA ASP A 18 -2.05 3.58 -11.10
C ASP A 18 -1.95 3.66 -9.57
N SER A 19 -2.83 2.91 -8.88
CA SER A 19 -2.89 2.92 -7.43
C SER A 19 -1.60 2.42 -6.76
N TYR A 20 -0.88 1.49 -7.36
CA TYR A 20 0.36 0.96 -6.78
C TYR A 20 1.51 1.97 -6.84
N VAL A 21 1.62 2.70 -7.94
CA VAL A 21 2.62 3.75 -8.08
C VAL A 21 2.33 4.90 -7.13
N LEU A 22 1.06 5.29 -6.98
CA LEU A 22 0.64 6.31 -6.01
C LEU A 22 0.92 5.89 -4.56
N VAL A 23 0.65 4.62 -4.21
CA VAL A 23 0.97 4.09 -2.88
C VAL A 23 2.47 4.17 -2.63
N MET A 24 3.29 3.72 -3.57
CA MET A 24 4.74 3.73 -3.43
C MET A 24 5.28 5.15 -3.29
N GLU A 25 4.82 6.09 -4.13
CA GLU A 25 5.20 7.50 -4.05
C GLU A 25 4.87 8.10 -2.68
N ASN A 26 3.65 7.89 -2.19
CA ASN A 26 3.22 8.43 -0.91
C ASN A 26 3.97 7.81 0.27
N VAL A 27 4.19 6.50 0.25
CA VAL A 27 4.95 5.81 1.29
C VAL A 27 6.40 6.32 1.34
N ILE A 28 7.09 6.45 0.21
CA ILE A 28 8.45 7.00 0.17
C ILE A 28 8.47 8.44 0.70
N ARG A 29 7.53 9.27 0.26
CA ARG A 29 7.41 10.66 0.72
C ARG A 29 7.23 10.76 2.24
N GLU A 30 6.37 9.95 2.81
CA GLU A 30 6.12 9.99 4.25
C GLU A 30 7.24 9.33 5.06
N LEU A 31 7.86 8.26 4.56
CA LEU A 31 9.06 7.68 5.18
C LEU A 31 10.21 8.68 5.23
N ASN A 32 10.44 9.45 4.17
CA ASN A 32 11.48 10.47 4.11
C ASN A 32 11.30 11.61 5.14
N LYS A 33 10.11 11.77 5.71
CA LYS A 33 9.87 12.73 6.81
C LYS A 33 10.30 12.22 8.18
N ILE A 34 10.40 10.90 8.35
CA ILE A 34 10.63 10.27 9.66
C ILE A 34 11.95 9.50 9.73
N ARG A 35 12.60 9.24 8.59
CA ARG A 35 13.91 8.58 8.49
C ARG A 35 14.61 8.91 7.18
N ASP A 36 15.93 8.99 7.22
CA ASP A 36 16.80 9.37 6.09
C ASP A 36 17.75 8.24 5.64
N ASP A 37 17.63 7.07 6.24
CA ASP A 37 18.55 5.95 6.06
C ASP A 37 18.12 4.93 5.00
N LEU A 38 16.98 5.15 4.31
CA LEU A 38 16.47 4.27 3.25
C LEU A 38 16.84 4.80 1.86
N PHE A 39 17.24 3.89 0.98
CA PHE A 39 17.43 4.17 -0.45
C PHE A 39 16.67 3.12 -1.27
N PHE A 40 15.82 3.57 -2.20
CA PHE A 40 14.87 2.72 -2.90
C PHE A 40 15.33 2.42 -4.34
N HIS A 41 15.35 1.13 -4.70
CA HIS A 41 15.57 0.63 -6.05
C HIS A 41 14.22 0.22 -6.65
N ILE A 42 13.75 0.95 -7.65
CA ILE A 42 12.37 0.88 -8.11
C ILE A 42 12.32 0.55 -9.60
N PRO A 43 11.83 -0.62 -10.02
CA PRO A 43 11.46 -0.84 -11.40
C PRO A 43 10.22 0.00 -11.76
N ILE A 44 10.28 0.65 -12.91
CA ILE A 44 9.19 1.41 -13.51
C ILE A 44 9.07 1.03 -14.99
N THR A 45 7.96 1.39 -15.64
CA THR A 45 7.86 1.28 -17.09
C THR A 45 8.21 2.59 -17.78
N GLU A 46 8.45 2.54 -19.09
CA GLU A 46 8.69 3.73 -19.91
C GLU A 46 7.51 4.73 -19.91
N PHE A 47 6.30 4.26 -19.58
CA PHE A 47 5.07 5.06 -19.50
C PHE A 47 4.86 5.70 -18.13
N CYS A 48 5.62 5.29 -17.10
CA CYS A 48 5.52 5.87 -15.77
C CYS A 48 6.25 7.22 -15.72
N LYS A 49 5.62 8.23 -15.14
CA LYS A 49 6.32 9.43 -14.70
C LYS A 49 7.39 9.02 -13.68
N ARG A 50 8.58 9.58 -13.80
CA ARG A 50 9.63 9.32 -12.81
C ARG A 50 9.28 9.91 -11.45
N LEU A 51 9.61 9.18 -10.41
CA LEU A 51 9.53 9.67 -9.04
C LEU A 51 10.70 10.64 -8.80
N ASP A 52 10.40 11.76 -8.17
CA ASP A 52 11.38 12.82 -7.89
C ASP A 52 11.77 12.79 -6.40
N PHE A 53 12.62 11.81 -6.06
CA PHE A 53 13.21 11.67 -4.72
C PHE A 53 14.69 11.37 -4.85
N ASP A 54 15.53 12.10 -4.11
CA ASP A 54 17.01 11.94 -4.13
C ASP A 54 17.48 10.56 -3.68
N ASN A 55 16.70 9.91 -2.82
CA ASN A 55 16.99 8.58 -2.29
C ASN A 55 16.35 7.45 -3.11
N THR A 56 16.12 7.67 -4.42
CA THR A 56 15.59 6.64 -5.31
C THR A 56 16.47 6.41 -6.53
N LYS A 57 16.53 5.15 -6.95
CA LYS A 57 17.07 4.78 -8.25
C LYS A 57 16.01 3.98 -9.01
N GLN A 58 15.70 4.46 -10.22
CA GLN A 58 14.64 3.89 -11.04
C GLN A 58 15.22 3.14 -12.24
N TYR A 59 14.64 1.98 -12.54
CA TYR A 59 15.07 1.09 -13.62
C TYR A 59 13.90 0.89 -14.59
N ILE A 60 14.16 1.09 -15.88
CA ILE A 60 13.11 0.94 -16.91
C ILE A 60 12.94 -0.53 -17.27
N PHE A 61 11.79 -1.09 -16.93
CA PHE A 61 11.41 -2.45 -17.32
C PHE A 61 10.58 -2.43 -18.60
N LYS A 62 10.92 -3.28 -19.53
CA LYS A 62 10.13 -3.55 -20.74
C LYS A 62 9.07 -4.57 -20.41
N MET A 63 7.82 -4.13 -20.39
CA MET A 63 6.70 -4.99 -20.04
C MET A 63 6.21 -5.79 -21.25
N PRO A 64 5.99 -7.11 -21.11
CA PRO A 64 5.36 -7.91 -22.14
C PRO A 64 3.91 -7.46 -22.37
N SER A 65 3.37 -7.71 -23.55
CA SER A 65 2.06 -7.21 -23.99
C SER A 65 0.85 -8.01 -23.50
N PHE A 66 1.05 -9.02 -22.66
CA PHE A 66 -0.05 -9.84 -22.12
C PHE A 66 -0.60 -9.31 -20.79
N PRO A 67 -1.86 -9.60 -20.44
CA PRO A 67 -2.48 -9.16 -19.19
C PRO A 67 -1.73 -9.66 -17.95
N ASN A 68 -1.70 -8.85 -16.90
CA ASN A 68 -1.05 -9.20 -15.63
C ASN A 68 0.43 -9.58 -15.75
N ALA A 69 1.15 -8.98 -16.67
CA ALA A 69 2.51 -9.34 -17.03
C ALA A 69 3.46 -9.47 -15.83
N MET A 70 3.49 -8.48 -14.93
CA MET A 70 4.34 -8.53 -13.72
C MET A 70 3.92 -9.63 -12.73
N ARG A 71 2.63 -9.93 -12.64
CA ARG A 71 2.12 -11.00 -11.76
C ARG A 71 2.43 -12.39 -12.28
N ALA A 72 2.35 -12.58 -13.61
CA ALA A 72 2.46 -13.87 -14.28
C ALA A 72 3.88 -14.22 -14.74
N HIS A 73 4.75 -13.21 -14.94
CA HIS A 73 6.05 -13.39 -15.55
C HIS A 73 7.17 -12.78 -14.70
N TYR A 74 8.14 -13.62 -14.35
CA TYR A 74 9.37 -13.21 -13.72
C TYR A 74 10.46 -13.05 -14.77
N ASP A 75 10.83 -11.81 -15.09
CA ASP A 75 11.90 -11.51 -16.04
C ASP A 75 13.25 -11.52 -15.34
N PHE A 76 13.91 -12.69 -15.40
CA PHE A 76 15.21 -12.89 -14.77
C PHE A 76 16.25 -11.86 -15.22
N TYR A 77 16.30 -11.53 -16.50
CA TYR A 77 17.35 -10.64 -17.02
C TYR A 77 17.19 -9.20 -16.55
N GLN A 78 15.98 -8.68 -16.57
CA GLN A 78 15.70 -7.34 -16.07
C GLN A 78 15.93 -7.24 -14.55
N TRP A 79 15.47 -8.23 -13.78
CA TRP A 79 15.76 -8.28 -12.35
C TRP A 79 17.26 -8.45 -12.05
N ASN A 80 17.97 -9.28 -12.82
CA ASN A 80 19.40 -9.43 -12.68
C ASN A 80 20.17 -8.14 -12.95
N GLU A 81 19.71 -7.32 -13.90
CA GLU A 81 20.28 -5.99 -14.16
C GLU A 81 20.12 -5.07 -12.92
N VAL A 82 18.97 -5.08 -12.26
CA VAL A 82 18.74 -4.32 -11.03
C VAL A 82 19.67 -4.79 -9.90
N LEU A 83 19.75 -6.10 -9.70
CA LEU A 83 20.47 -6.71 -8.59
C LEU A 83 21.99 -6.69 -8.76
N ASN A 84 22.48 -6.85 -9.99
CA ASN A 84 23.93 -6.94 -10.28
C ASN A 84 24.56 -5.67 -10.81
N ALA A 85 23.77 -4.72 -11.30
CA ALA A 85 24.27 -3.55 -12.06
C ALA A 85 25.39 -2.77 -11.35
N LYS A 86 25.51 -2.87 -10.01
CA LYS A 86 26.59 -2.18 -9.26
C LYS A 86 27.10 -2.95 -8.04
N LYS A 87 26.88 -4.24 -7.94
CA LYS A 87 27.23 -5.01 -6.74
C LYS A 87 26.69 -4.39 -5.45
N ILE A 88 25.48 -3.84 -5.52
CA ILE A 88 24.79 -3.25 -4.38
C ILE A 88 24.05 -4.37 -3.68
N GLU A 89 24.41 -4.65 -2.44
CA GLU A 89 23.66 -5.56 -1.60
C GLU A 89 22.33 -4.92 -1.19
N MET A 90 21.23 -5.64 -1.37
CA MET A 90 19.92 -5.22 -0.88
C MET A 90 19.75 -5.61 0.57
N ASP A 91 19.27 -4.70 1.39
CA ASP A 91 19.04 -4.92 2.82
C ASP A 91 17.64 -5.44 3.11
N ILE A 92 16.66 -5.05 2.27
CA ILE A 92 15.24 -5.42 2.42
C ILE A 92 14.55 -5.46 1.06
N ILE A 93 13.56 -6.33 0.93
CA ILE A 93 12.65 -6.38 -0.21
C ILE A 93 11.29 -5.83 0.25
N TRP A 94 10.78 -4.83 -0.47
CA TRP A 94 9.40 -4.33 -0.31
C TRP A 94 8.56 -4.80 -1.49
N SER A 95 7.73 -5.81 -1.26
CA SER A 95 6.96 -6.47 -2.32
C SER A 95 5.48 -6.09 -2.29
N HIS A 96 4.98 -5.62 -3.43
CA HIS A 96 3.54 -5.46 -3.70
C HIS A 96 2.97 -6.65 -4.50
N LEU A 97 3.81 -7.62 -4.84
CA LEU A 97 3.45 -8.79 -5.63
C LEU A 97 3.76 -10.09 -4.85
N PRO A 98 2.83 -10.58 -4.04
CA PRO A 98 3.01 -11.87 -3.37
C PRO A 98 3.39 -12.97 -4.36
N GLU A 99 2.81 -12.98 -5.55
CA GLU A 99 3.07 -13.98 -6.61
C GLU A 99 4.54 -14.07 -7.03
N GLN A 100 5.27 -12.96 -6.94
CA GLN A 100 6.69 -12.90 -7.33
C GLN A 100 7.65 -12.92 -6.15
N THR A 101 7.15 -12.86 -4.93
CA THR A 101 8.00 -12.75 -3.73
C THR A 101 8.96 -13.94 -3.60
N THR A 102 8.50 -15.16 -3.86
CA THR A 102 9.37 -16.34 -3.82
C THR A 102 10.49 -16.27 -4.86
N ASN A 103 10.17 -15.84 -6.07
CA ASN A 103 11.14 -15.74 -7.17
C ASN A 103 12.21 -14.70 -6.87
N ILE A 104 11.82 -13.50 -6.46
CA ILE A 104 12.78 -12.43 -6.18
C ILE A 104 13.63 -12.72 -4.94
N LYS A 105 13.04 -13.31 -3.89
CA LYS A 105 13.78 -13.72 -2.69
C LYS A 105 14.85 -14.76 -3.03
N ASN A 106 14.49 -15.80 -3.79
CA ASN A 106 15.42 -16.82 -4.24
C ASN A 106 16.51 -16.23 -5.17
N HIS A 107 16.15 -15.29 -6.04
CA HIS A 107 17.12 -14.64 -6.91
C HIS A 107 18.14 -13.84 -6.07
N CYS A 108 17.68 -13.04 -5.11
CA CYS A 108 18.56 -12.32 -4.18
C CYS A 108 19.44 -13.30 -3.38
N HIS A 109 18.86 -14.39 -2.86
CA HIS A 109 19.62 -15.40 -2.14
C HIS A 109 20.75 -15.99 -2.99
N ASN A 110 20.48 -16.33 -4.25
CA ASN A 110 21.47 -16.91 -5.15
C ASN A 110 22.59 -15.91 -5.52
N ILE A 111 22.30 -14.61 -5.57
CA ILE A 111 23.30 -13.58 -5.86
C ILE A 111 24.15 -13.25 -4.62
N TYR A 112 23.48 -13.04 -3.47
CA TYR A 112 24.13 -12.52 -2.27
C TYR A 112 24.52 -13.59 -1.26
N SER A 113 24.12 -14.85 -1.48
CA SER A 113 24.31 -15.98 -0.55
C SER A 113 23.75 -15.71 0.85
N GLN A 114 22.66 -14.95 0.93
CA GLN A 114 22.03 -14.56 2.18
C GLN A 114 20.52 -14.39 2.02
N ASP A 115 19.78 -14.59 3.11
CA ASP A 115 18.36 -14.34 3.16
C ASP A 115 18.08 -12.87 3.42
N ILE A 116 17.35 -12.24 2.49
CA ILE A 116 16.93 -10.85 2.61
C ILE A 116 15.53 -10.82 3.22
N PRO A 117 15.28 -10.02 4.27
CA PRO A 117 13.95 -9.86 4.83
C PRO A 117 13.01 -9.23 3.81
N VAL A 118 11.75 -9.65 3.87
CA VAL A 118 10.72 -9.19 2.96
C VAL A 118 9.58 -8.58 3.75
N VAL A 119 9.27 -7.32 3.46
CA VAL A 119 8.01 -6.71 3.87
C VAL A 119 7.11 -6.58 2.66
N GLY A 120 5.84 -6.90 2.84
CA GLY A 120 4.85 -6.86 1.78
C GLY A 120 3.77 -5.83 2.04
N TYR A 121 3.20 -5.33 0.95
CA TYR A 121 1.90 -4.70 0.97
C TYR A 121 1.10 -5.25 -0.18
N SER A 122 0.06 -6.04 0.12
CA SER A 122 -0.80 -6.58 -0.90
C SER A 122 -2.14 -5.86 -0.93
N HIS A 123 -2.30 -5.02 -1.94
CA HIS A 123 -3.58 -4.37 -2.21
C HIS A 123 -4.67 -5.37 -2.63
N TRP A 124 -4.24 -6.52 -3.15
CA TRP A 124 -5.10 -7.54 -3.71
C TRP A 124 -4.52 -8.92 -3.49
N ILE A 125 -5.21 -9.74 -2.69
CA ILE A 125 -5.01 -11.19 -2.63
C ILE A 125 -6.27 -11.84 -3.15
N GLU A 126 -6.12 -12.79 -4.08
CA GLU A 126 -7.24 -13.49 -4.65
C GLU A 126 -7.80 -14.51 -3.68
N ASN A 127 -9.09 -14.48 -3.48
CA ASN A 127 -9.84 -15.51 -2.80
C ASN A 127 -11.19 -15.74 -3.49
N ALA A 128 -11.95 -16.76 -3.07
CA ALA A 128 -13.20 -17.15 -3.71
C ALA A 128 -14.23 -16.02 -3.73
N GLU A 129 -14.34 -15.28 -2.64
CA GLU A 129 -15.27 -14.18 -2.51
C GLU A 129 -14.87 -12.98 -3.37
N PHE A 130 -13.59 -12.66 -3.39
CA PHE A 130 -13.08 -11.45 -4.03
C PHE A 130 -12.79 -11.60 -5.52
N ALA A 131 -12.44 -12.79 -5.97
CA ALA A 131 -12.09 -13.06 -7.36
C ALA A 131 -12.47 -14.48 -7.78
N PRO A 132 -13.76 -14.81 -7.82
CA PRO A 132 -14.21 -16.20 -8.04
C PRO A 132 -13.72 -16.81 -9.36
N ASN A 133 -13.49 -15.96 -10.38
CA ASN A 133 -13.00 -16.40 -11.68
C ASN A 133 -11.47 -16.49 -11.78
N TRP A 134 -10.73 -15.99 -10.79
CA TRP A 134 -9.26 -15.83 -10.81
C TRP A 134 -8.57 -16.62 -9.70
N LYS A 135 -9.30 -17.11 -8.71
CA LYS A 135 -8.75 -17.81 -7.55
C LYS A 135 -7.85 -19.01 -7.90
N THR A 136 -8.16 -19.67 -9.00
CA THR A 136 -7.39 -20.83 -9.47
C THR A 136 -6.05 -20.43 -10.10
N THR A 137 -5.88 -19.17 -10.52
CA THR A 137 -4.69 -18.70 -11.22
C THR A 137 -3.59 -18.29 -10.26
N PHE A 138 -3.92 -17.45 -9.27
CA PHE A 138 -2.90 -16.84 -8.42
C PHE A 138 -3.05 -17.13 -6.92
N TYR A 139 -4.16 -17.74 -6.49
CA TYR A 139 -4.43 -17.96 -5.07
C TYR A 139 -3.27 -18.65 -4.34
N HIS A 140 -2.82 -19.79 -4.86
CA HIS A 140 -1.72 -20.52 -4.26
C HIS A 140 -0.42 -19.70 -4.24
N ASN A 141 -0.12 -18.98 -5.33
CA ASN A 141 1.08 -18.14 -5.43
C ASN A 141 1.01 -16.95 -4.47
N ASN A 142 -0.19 -16.38 -4.24
CA ASN A 142 -0.38 -15.35 -3.23
C ASN A 142 -0.06 -15.88 -1.83
N ILE A 143 -0.65 -17.03 -1.44
CA ILE A 143 -0.43 -17.63 -0.12
C ILE A 143 1.04 -17.99 0.08
N THR A 144 1.65 -18.68 -0.89
CA THR A 144 3.05 -19.07 -0.79
C THR A 144 4.00 -17.88 -0.77
N GLY A 145 3.68 -16.84 -1.51
CA GLY A 145 4.45 -15.59 -1.48
C GLY A 145 4.35 -14.84 -0.16
N VAL A 146 3.15 -14.73 0.43
CA VAL A 146 2.97 -14.15 1.77
C VAL A 146 3.75 -14.94 2.81
N LEU A 147 3.77 -16.27 2.72
CA LEU A 147 4.55 -17.13 3.64
C LEU A 147 6.08 -16.90 3.56
N GLN A 148 6.58 -16.25 2.51
CA GLN A 148 7.98 -15.85 2.39
C GLN A 148 8.27 -14.46 2.96
N MET A 149 7.25 -13.72 3.37
CA MET A 149 7.39 -12.40 3.96
C MET A 149 7.59 -12.47 5.48
N ASP A 150 8.26 -11.48 6.03
CA ASP A 150 8.34 -11.26 7.48
C ASP A 150 7.08 -10.58 7.99
N LYS A 151 6.58 -9.59 7.24
CA LYS A 151 5.29 -8.92 7.46
C LYS A 151 4.64 -8.59 6.12
N CYS A 152 3.31 -8.62 6.08
CA CYS A 152 2.51 -8.25 4.91
C CYS A 152 1.30 -7.42 5.34
N GLY A 153 1.24 -6.17 4.88
CA GLY A 153 0.05 -5.34 5.03
C GLY A 153 -1.03 -5.73 4.04
N LEU A 154 -2.27 -5.80 4.49
CA LEU A 154 -3.48 -5.90 3.67
C LEU A 154 -4.39 -4.71 3.96
N ASN A 155 -5.32 -4.40 3.05
CA ASN A 155 -6.14 -3.19 3.18
C ASN A 155 -6.96 -3.14 4.46
N THR A 156 -7.51 -4.27 4.94
CA THR A 156 -8.45 -4.30 6.08
C THR A 156 -8.25 -5.55 6.93
N GLN A 157 -8.68 -5.51 8.18
CA GLN A 157 -8.73 -6.70 9.04
C GLN A 157 -9.72 -7.71 8.47
N THR A 158 -10.86 -7.25 7.96
CA THR A 158 -11.87 -8.09 7.31
C THR A 158 -11.30 -8.90 6.14
N GLN A 159 -10.44 -8.28 5.33
CA GLN A 159 -9.77 -8.99 4.23
C GLN A 159 -8.82 -10.08 4.75
N ILE A 160 -8.12 -9.83 5.84
CA ILE A 160 -7.25 -10.81 6.51
C ILE A 160 -8.09 -11.99 7.01
N ASP A 161 -9.18 -11.72 7.70
CA ASP A 161 -10.03 -12.76 8.30
C ASP A 161 -10.65 -13.64 7.22
N ALA A 162 -11.21 -13.05 6.15
CA ALA A 162 -11.75 -13.80 5.01
C ALA A 162 -10.68 -14.67 4.31
N LEU A 163 -9.45 -14.16 4.17
CA LEU A 163 -8.35 -14.93 3.60
C LEU A 163 -7.94 -16.10 4.51
N LEU A 164 -7.89 -15.90 5.82
CA LEU A 164 -7.54 -16.95 6.78
C LEU A 164 -8.64 -18.03 6.85
N GLU A 165 -9.90 -17.64 6.77
CA GLU A 165 -11.03 -18.55 6.73
C GLU A 165 -10.93 -19.46 5.50
N GLU A 166 -10.84 -18.91 4.30
CA GLU A 166 -10.67 -19.69 3.06
C GLU A 166 -9.40 -20.54 3.08
N ALA A 167 -8.29 -19.98 3.55
CA ALA A 167 -7.02 -20.73 3.62
C ALA A 167 -7.12 -21.91 4.59
N SER A 168 -7.96 -21.86 5.63
CA SER A 168 -8.14 -22.93 6.59
C SER A 168 -8.77 -24.21 5.97
N GLU A 169 -9.45 -24.07 4.85
CA GLU A 169 -10.00 -25.19 4.09
C GLU A 169 -8.92 -25.98 3.33
N HIS A 170 -7.77 -25.33 3.04
CA HIS A 170 -6.77 -25.86 2.10
C HIS A 170 -5.40 -26.10 2.74
N TYR A 171 -5.09 -25.45 3.85
CA TYR A 171 -3.76 -25.48 4.48
C TYR A 171 -3.81 -25.95 5.94
N SER A 172 -2.67 -26.45 6.41
CA SER A 172 -2.56 -26.92 7.79
C SER A 172 -2.70 -25.76 8.80
N GLN A 173 -3.14 -26.07 10.03
CA GLN A 173 -3.24 -25.10 11.12
C GLN A 173 -1.92 -24.37 11.41
N LYS A 174 -0.78 -25.06 11.23
CA LYS A 174 0.55 -24.45 11.35
C LYS A 174 0.74 -23.34 10.31
N THR A 175 0.32 -23.59 9.08
CA THR A 175 0.37 -22.59 7.98
C THR A 175 -0.54 -21.40 8.27
N ILE A 176 -1.77 -21.66 8.73
CA ILE A 176 -2.73 -20.60 9.09
C ILE A 176 -2.20 -19.72 10.21
N ASN A 177 -1.62 -20.33 11.25
CA ASN A 177 -1.01 -19.56 12.34
C ASN A 177 0.18 -18.71 11.86
N LYS A 178 0.98 -19.23 10.92
CA LYS A 178 2.06 -18.45 10.32
C LYS A 178 1.52 -17.27 9.50
N LEU A 179 0.50 -17.47 8.66
CA LEU A 179 -0.16 -16.39 7.90
C LEU A 179 -0.70 -15.32 8.83
N ARG A 180 -1.41 -15.71 9.90
CA ARG A 180 -1.96 -14.78 10.91
C ARG A 180 -0.88 -13.90 11.54
N ASN A 181 0.29 -14.43 11.80
CA ASN A 181 1.41 -13.68 12.39
C ASN A 181 2.10 -12.74 11.39
N ILE A 182 2.03 -13.05 10.09
CA ILE A 182 2.64 -12.24 9.02
C ILE A 182 1.73 -11.09 8.63
N MET A 183 0.42 -11.34 8.48
CA MET A 183 -0.53 -10.37 7.95
C MET A 183 -0.95 -9.36 9.02
N ILE A 184 -1.00 -8.08 8.63
CA ILE A 184 -1.48 -6.99 9.47
C ILE A 184 -2.40 -6.07 8.64
N PRO A 185 -3.44 -5.46 9.25
CA PRO A 185 -4.23 -4.46 8.55
C PRO A 185 -3.39 -3.21 8.34
N LEU A 186 -3.24 -2.82 7.08
CA LEU A 186 -2.50 -1.63 6.68
C LEU A 186 -3.32 -0.85 5.66
N TYR A 187 -4.26 -0.08 6.16
CA TYR A 187 -5.17 0.71 5.33
C TYR A 187 -4.41 1.68 4.43
N LEU A 188 -4.88 1.86 3.20
CA LEU A 188 -4.36 2.88 2.31
C LEU A 188 -4.61 4.28 2.87
N GLY A 189 -3.65 5.17 2.66
CA GLY A 189 -3.74 6.55 3.10
C GLY A 189 -4.11 7.52 1.99
N ILE A 190 -4.51 8.70 2.41
CA ILE A 190 -4.69 9.90 1.58
C ILE A 190 -3.69 10.96 2.01
N GLU A 191 -3.24 11.78 1.10
CA GLU A 191 -2.38 12.91 1.41
C GLU A 191 -3.08 13.86 2.39
N THR A 192 -2.45 14.11 3.53
CA THR A 192 -3.02 14.96 4.59
C THR A 192 -3.41 16.35 4.08
N ALA A 193 -2.61 16.91 3.16
CA ALA A 193 -2.90 18.21 2.54
C ALA A 193 -4.21 18.24 1.72
N ARG A 194 -4.73 17.07 1.32
CA ARG A 194 -6.00 16.97 0.58
C ARG A 194 -7.23 16.93 1.47
N VAL A 195 -7.05 16.71 2.77
CA VAL A 195 -8.17 16.68 3.73
C VAL A 195 -8.66 18.09 3.96
N SER A 196 -9.84 18.40 3.46
CA SER A 196 -10.47 19.71 3.62
C SER A 196 -11.98 19.58 3.38
N LYS A 197 -12.77 20.35 4.13
CA LYS A 197 -14.22 20.40 3.87
C LYS A 197 -14.47 20.89 2.44
N SER A 198 -15.39 20.23 1.73
CA SER A 198 -15.88 20.72 0.44
C SER A 198 -16.50 22.10 0.63
N VAL A 199 -16.28 23.00 -0.33
CA VAL A 199 -16.96 24.28 -0.35
C VAL A 199 -18.44 23.99 -0.60
N GLU A 200 -19.31 24.37 0.35
CA GLU A 200 -20.75 24.29 0.13
C GLU A 200 -21.15 25.32 -0.93
N THR A 201 -21.56 24.84 -2.06
CA THR A 201 -22.46 25.61 -2.92
C THR A 201 -23.87 25.17 -2.56
N ASP A 202 -24.66 26.05 -1.99
CA ASP A 202 -26.06 25.79 -1.60
C ASP A 202 -26.99 25.42 -2.78
N THR A 203 -26.45 25.42 -3.99
CA THR A 203 -27.22 25.41 -5.22
C THR A 203 -27.23 24.07 -5.95
N ASP A 204 -26.18 23.26 -5.88
CA ASP A 204 -26.12 22.04 -6.70
C ASP A 204 -26.19 20.75 -5.86
N LYS A 205 -27.34 20.07 -5.97
CA LYS A 205 -27.56 18.73 -5.41
C LYS A 205 -26.89 17.69 -6.30
N VAL A 206 -25.57 17.48 -6.12
CA VAL A 206 -24.79 16.51 -6.92
C VAL A 206 -24.54 15.24 -6.13
N ILE A 207 -24.96 14.11 -6.68
CA ILE A 207 -24.64 12.78 -6.19
C ILE A 207 -23.42 12.26 -6.96
N VAL A 208 -22.38 11.75 -6.28
CA VAL A 208 -21.22 11.18 -6.97
C VAL A 208 -21.20 9.65 -6.93
N PHE A 209 -20.92 9.05 -8.08
CA PHE A 209 -20.48 7.67 -8.22
C PHE A 209 -19.04 7.69 -8.77
N ASN A 210 -18.06 7.64 -7.89
CA ASN A 210 -16.64 7.75 -8.25
C ASN A 210 -15.92 6.38 -8.29
N HIS A 211 -16.64 5.36 -8.70
CA HIS A 211 -16.11 4.00 -8.87
C HIS A 211 -16.15 3.56 -10.34
N ARG A 212 -15.40 2.50 -10.65
CA ARG A 212 -15.58 1.79 -11.91
C ARG A 212 -17.01 1.27 -12.02
N THR A 213 -17.62 1.36 -13.20
CA THR A 213 -19.01 0.93 -13.46
C THR A 213 -19.14 -0.61 -13.54
N LYS A 214 -18.65 -1.29 -12.51
CA LYS A 214 -18.66 -2.76 -12.39
C LYS A 214 -19.64 -3.22 -11.33
N GLU A 215 -20.12 -4.46 -11.48
CA GLU A 215 -21.11 -5.06 -10.58
C GLU A 215 -20.62 -5.13 -9.13
N TYR A 216 -19.37 -5.55 -8.92
CA TYR A 216 -18.75 -5.61 -7.59
C TYR A 216 -18.57 -4.26 -6.89
N ARG A 217 -18.80 -3.14 -7.61
CA ARG A 217 -18.85 -1.77 -7.08
C ARG A 217 -20.28 -1.25 -6.91
N GLY A 218 -21.27 -2.12 -7.03
CA GLY A 218 -22.68 -1.78 -6.84
C GLY A 218 -23.28 -0.97 -7.98
N TRP A 219 -22.69 -0.95 -9.20
CA TRP A 219 -23.18 -0.15 -10.31
C TRP A 219 -24.63 -0.44 -10.67
N LYS A 220 -25.03 -1.71 -10.75
CA LYS A 220 -26.42 -2.09 -11.03
C LYS A 220 -27.39 -1.61 -9.95
N ASN A 221 -26.99 -1.69 -8.68
CA ASN A 221 -27.79 -1.20 -7.56
C ASN A 221 -27.93 0.32 -7.60
N PHE A 222 -26.82 1.02 -7.91
CA PHE A 222 -26.83 2.47 -8.08
C PHE A 222 -27.83 2.92 -9.15
N ILE A 223 -27.79 2.32 -10.35
CA ILE A 223 -28.76 2.62 -11.41
C ILE A 223 -30.19 2.48 -10.91
N LYS A 224 -30.53 1.36 -10.25
CA LYS A 224 -31.87 1.13 -9.72
C LYS A 224 -32.30 2.13 -8.64
N ILE A 225 -31.36 2.56 -7.80
CA ILE A 225 -31.59 3.58 -6.76
C ILE A 225 -31.85 4.94 -7.42
N ILE A 226 -31.03 5.32 -8.40
CA ILE A 226 -31.18 6.59 -9.11
C ILE A 226 -32.48 6.62 -9.95
N GLN A 227 -32.90 5.50 -10.56
CA GLN A 227 -34.19 5.42 -11.27
C GLN A 227 -35.36 5.71 -10.29
N GLU A 228 -35.36 5.09 -9.15
CA GLU A 228 -36.39 5.30 -8.13
C GLU A 228 -36.36 6.72 -7.57
N LEU A 229 -35.16 7.25 -7.26
CA LEU A 229 -34.99 8.61 -6.78
C LEU A 229 -35.48 9.60 -7.83
N ARG A 230 -35.16 9.37 -9.12
CA ARG A 230 -35.54 10.22 -10.24
C ARG A 230 -37.05 10.24 -10.51
N SER A 231 -37.77 9.15 -10.19
CA SER A 231 -39.23 9.10 -10.25
C SER A 231 -39.90 9.97 -9.19
N GLN A 232 -39.19 10.27 -8.09
CA GLN A 232 -39.72 11.05 -6.96
C GLN A 232 -39.31 12.53 -7.04
N ARG A 233 -38.15 12.86 -7.65
CA ARG A 233 -37.59 14.20 -7.71
C ARG A 233 -36.69 14.41 -8.92
N GLN A 234 -36.62 15.66 -9.43
CA GLN A 234 -35.86 16.04 -10.62
C GLN A 234 -34.71 17.05 -10.32
N ASP A 235 -34.54 17.45 -9.06
CA ASP A 235 -33.70 18.58 -8.65
C ASP A 235 -32.26 18.15 -8.23
N PHE A 236 -31.72 17.10 -8.85
CA PHE A 236 -30.34 16.64 -8.62
C PHE A 236 -29.63 16.27 -9.92
N LYS A 237 -28.30 16.28 -9.86
CA LYS A 237 -27.40 15.78 -10.90
C LYS A 237 -26.58 14.61 -10.36
N VAL A 238 -25.98 13.85 -11.25
CA VAL A 238 -25.09 12.72 -10.91
C VAL A 238 -23.75 12.91 -11.60
N PHE A 239 -22.66 12.91 -10.84
CA PHE A 239 -21.31 12.89 -11.38
C PHE A 239 -20.75 11.47 -11.37
N CYS A 240 -20.33 10.98 -12.54
CA CYS A 240 -19.70 9.66 -12.72
C CYS A 240 -18.28 9.84 -13.25
N SER A 241 -17.28 9.70 -12.39
CA SER A 241 -15.87 9.98 -12.74
C SER A 241 -15.19 8.90 -13.58
N MET A 242 -15.69 7.66 -13.58
CA MET A 242 -15.04 6.49 -14.20
C MET A 242 -16.06 5.59 -14.92
N ILE A 243 -16.74 6.13 -15.92
CA ILE A 243 -17.68 5.33 -16.69
C ILE A 243 -16.97 4.63 -17.85
N ASP A 244 -17.15 3.31 -17.98
CA ASP A 244 -16.74 2.56 -19.16
C ASP A 244 -17.87 2.45 -20.21
N PRO A 245 -17.57 2.04 -21.45
CA PRO A 245 -18.58 1.93 -22.50
C PRO A 245 -19.76 1.03 -22.12
N GLN A 246 -19.53 -0.06 -21.38
CA GLN A 246 -20.59 -0.96 -20.90
C GLN A 246 -21.48 -0.26 -19.87
N GLY A 247 -20.85 0.44 -18.91
CA GLY A 247 -21.58 1.22 -17.91
C GLY A 247 -22.42 2.32 -18.54
N HIS A 248 -21.90 3.01 -19.56
CA HIS A 248 -22.63 4.03 -20.30
C HIS A 248 -23.83 3.44 -21.07
N GLN A 249 -23.66 2.27 -21.70
CA GLN A 249 -24.76 1.58 -22.35
C GLN A 249 -25.86 1.18 -21.37
N MET A 250 -25.50 0.72 -20.18
CA MET A 250 -26.47 0.40 -19.12
C MET A 250 -27.28 1.62 -18.70
N LEU A 251 -26.67 2.81 -18.58
CA LEU A 251 -27.41 4.05 -18.30
C LEU A 251 -28.39 4.40 -19.41
N LYS A 252 -27.96 4.35 -20.68
CA LYS A 252 -28.83 4.61 -21.82
C LYS A 252 -30.00 3.64 -21.93
N SER A 253 -29.83 2.41 -21.45
CA SER A 253 -30.91 1.42 -21.39
C SER A 253 -31.83 1.61 -20.20
N ALA A 254 -31.38 2.29 -19.14
CA ALA A 254 -32.13 2.48 -17.91
C ALA A 254 -32.90 3.80 -17.85
N PHE A 255 -32.50 4.81 -18.63
CA PHE A 255 -33.06 6.16 -18.59
C PHE A 255 -33.32 6.67 -20.02
N ASP A 256 -34.49 7.25 -20.25
CA ASP A 256 -34.85 7.93 -21.51
C ASP A 256 -34.03 9.21 -21.71
N ASP A 257 -33.72 9.89 -20.64
CA ASP A 257 -32.87 11.09 -20.60
C ASP A 257 -31.72 10.89 -19.58
N ILE A 258 -30.48 11.06 -20.04
CA ILE A 258 -29.26 10.99 -19.24
C ILE A 258 -28.57 12.36 -19.11
N SER A 259 -29.22 13.45 -19.45
CA SER A 259 -28.64 14.80 -19.41
C SER A 259 -28.30 15.29 -18.00
N PHE A 260 -28.91 14.66 -16.99
CA PHE A 260 -28.57 14.96 -15.59
C PHE A 260 -27.33 14.23 -15.06
N PHE A 261 -26.73 13.35 -15.88
CA PHE A 261 -25.43 12.74 -15.58
C PHE A 261 -24.29 13.58 -16.18
N ASP A 262 -23.29 13.90 -15.37
CA ASP A 262 -22.01 14.44 -15.80
C ASP A 262 -21.00 13.30 -15.92
N PHE A 263 -20.49 13.10 -17.14
CA PHE A 263 -19.52 12.06 -17.47
C PHE A 263 -18.14 12.63 -17.81
N ASP A 264 -17.94 13.93 -17.69
CA ASP A 264 -16.68 14.57 -18.03
C ASP A 264 -15.58 14.03 -17.11
N GLY A 265 -14.82 13.08 -17.66
CA GLY A 265 -13.67 12.50 -16.98
C GLY A 265 -12.64 13.58 -16.68
N PRO A 266 -12.12 13.65 -15.44
CA PRO A 266 -11.06 14.59 -15.09
C PRO A 266 -9.79 14.25 -15.87
N ALA A 267 -9.07 15.29 -16.30
CA ALA A 267 -7.81 15.13 -17.04
C ALA A 267 -6.70 14.59 -16.12
N ASP A 268 -6.74 14.97 -14.85
CA ASP A 268 -5.79 14.53 -13.83
C ASP A 268 -6.44 14.39 -12.45
N ARG A 269 -5.62 14.02 -11.45
CA ARG A 269 -6.09 13.79 -10.08
C ARG A 269 -6.53 15.08 -9.38
N ASP A 270 -5.91 16.20 -9.66
CA ASP A 270 -6.25 17.47 -8.99
C ASP A 270 -7.58 18.01 -9.50
N GLU A 271 -7.84 17.92 -10.80
CA GLU A 271 -9.15 18.22 -11.39
C GLU A 271 -10.23 17.28 -10.84
N TYR A 272 -9.94 15.99 -10.72
CA TYR A 272 -10.86 15.03 -10.11
C TYR A 272 -11.24 15.41 -8.68
N ILE A 273 -10.25 15.74 -7.84
CA ILE A 273 -10.48 16.15 -6.45
C ILE A 273 -11.27 17.49 -6.39
N ALA A 274 -11.00 18.41 -7.32
CA ALA A 274 -11.75 19.67 -7.41
C ALA A 274 -13.23 19.41 -7.78
N LYS A 275 -13.50 18.54 -8.75
CA LYS A 275 -14.87 18.13 -9.10
C LYS A 275 -15.59 17.43 -7.93
N LEU A 276 -14.89 16.58 -7.18
CA LEU A 276 -15.44 15.97 -5.97
C LEU A 276 -15.88 17.01 -4.95
N SER A 277 -15.12 18.10 -4.77
CA SER A 277 -15.44 19.13 -3.79
C SER A 277 -16.82 19.81 -4.02
N ASN A 278 -17.38 19.68 -5.21
CA ASN A 278 -18.71 20.19 -5.58
C ASN A 278 -19.83 19.16 -5.37
N CYS A 279 -19.51 17.94 -4.93
CA CYS A 279 -20.50 16.89 -4.72
C CYS A 279 -21.08 16.96 -3.30
N ARG A 280 -22.39 16.71 -3.21
CA ARG A 280 -23.13 16.79 -1.94
C ARG A 280 -23.11 15.48 -1.17
N VAL A 281 -23.20 14.37 -1.87
CA VAL A 281 -23.26 13.01 -1.31
C VAL A 281 -22.68 12.00 -2.29
N GLY A 282 -21.97 10.99 -1.80
CA GLY A 282 -21.46 9.88 -2.59
C GLY A 282 -22.32 8.61 -2.46
N PHE A 283 -22.14 7.70 -3.39
CA PHE A 283 -22.66 6.34 -3.29
C PHE A 283 -21.51 5.34 -3.28
N HIS A 284 -21.54 4.43 -2.32
CA HIS A 284 -20.65 3.29 -2.27
C HIS A 284 -21.47 2.01 -2.24
N GLY A 285 -21.54 1.35 -3.38
CA GLY A 285 -22.13 0.02 -3.50
C GLY A 285 -21.07 -1.06 -3.48
N GLY A 286 -21.44 -2.21 -2.94
CA GLY A 286 -20.52 -3.31 -2.69
C GLY A 286 -19.84 -3.20 -1.33
N THR A 287 -19.36 -4.34 -0.85
CA THR A 287 -18.96 -4.52 0.56
C THR A 287 -17.49 -4.26 0.82
N ARG A 288 -16.74 -3.68 -0.17
CA ARG A 288 -15.29 -3.65 -0.17
C ARG A 288 -14.69 -2.27 -0.11
N TRP A 289 -13.50 -2.21 0.44
CA TRP A 289 -12.68 -1.02 0.45
C TRP A 289 -12.50 -0.38 -0.94
N ALA A 290 -12.54 0.95 -1.01
CA ALA A 290 -12.28 1.70 -2.22
C ALA A 290 -11.56 3.02 -1.94
N MET A 291 -10.42 3.24 -2.58
CA MET A 291 -9.68 4.51 -2.51
C MET A 291 -10.53 5.69 -2.99
N SER A 292 -11.36 5.48 -4.00
CA SER A 292 -12.24 6.53 -4.51
C SER A 292 -13.24 7.04 -3.47
N SER A 293 -13.72 6.19 -2.56
CA SER A 293 -14.53 6.66 -1.43
C SER A 293 -13.71 7.45 -0.41
N GLN A 294 -12.46 7.04 -0.14
CA GLN A 294 -11.57 7.83 0.70
C GLN A 294 -11.33 9.24 0.12
N ASP A 295 -11.20 9.34 -1.22
CA ASP A 295 -11.07 10.63 -1.91
C ASP A 295 -12.28 11.55 -1.64
N GLY A 296 -13.48 11.00 -1.59
CA GLY A 296 -14.67 11.76 -1.20
C GLY A 296 -14.70 12.11 0.29
N LEU A 297 -14.39 11.14 1.16
CA LEU A 297 -14.32 11.37 2.61
C LEU A 297 -13.34 12.49 2.97
N CYS A 298 -12.18 12.59 2.27
CA CYS A 298 -11.21 13.64 2.53
C CYS A 298 -11.70 15.06 2.16
N LYS A 299 -12.78 15.14 1.38
CA LYS A 299 -13.49 16.39 1.06
C LYS A 299 -14.75 16.60 1.90
N GLY A 300 -14.97 15.74 2.88
CA GLY A 300 -16.16 15.78 3.72
C GLY A 300 -17.43 15.40 2.98
N ILE A 301 -17.33 14.59 1.93
CA ILE A 301 -18.49 14.05 1.24
C ILE A 301 -18.97 12.82 2.01
N PRO A 302 -20.16 12.84 2.62
CA PRO A 302 -20.74 11.65 3.23
C PRO A 302 -21.22 10.68 2.13
N TYR A 303 -21.06 9.38 2.38
CA TYR A 303 -21.51 8.35 1.44
C TYR A 303 -22.74 7.65 1.95
N VAL A 304 -23.73 7.45 1.08
CA VAL A 304 -24.76 6.42 1.26
C VAL A 304 -24.11 5.11 0.82
N TYR A 305 -23.91 4.19 1.77
CA TYR A 305 -23.12 2.98 1.50
C TYR A 305 -23.85 1.70 1.91
N GLU A 306 -23.66 0.65 1.12
CA GLU A 306 -24.15 -0.68 1.44
C GLU A 306 -23.37 -1.26 2.62
N ILE A 307 -24.07 -1.65 3.70
CA ILE A 307 -23.43 -2.24 4.87
C ILE A 307 -22.89 -3.61 4.51
N GLY A 308 -21.62 -3.82 4.74
CA GLY A 308 -20.93 -5.06 4.41
C GLY A 308 -19.58 -5.16 5.08
N ALA A 309 -18.81 -6.17 4.70
CA ALA A 309 -17.64 -6.62 5.43
C ALA A 309 -16.58 -5.52 5.70
N GLU A 310 -16.18 -4.74 4.68
CA GLU A 310 -15.11 -3.75 4.83
C GLU A 310 -15.63 -2.31 5.01
N THR A 311 -16.93 -2.08 4.89
CA THR A 311 -17.49 -0.72 4.91
C THR A 311 -17.46 -0.07 6.29
N GLY A 312 -17.54 -0.85 7.37
CA GLY A 312 -17.33 -0.35 8.73
C GLY A 312 -15.92 0.21 8.94
N GLU A 313 -14.91 -0.48 8.44
CA GLU A 313 -13.50 -0.01 8.49
C GLU A 313 -13.27 1.21 7.60
N LEU A 314 -13.98 1.31 6.46
CA LEU A 314 -13.85 2.43 5.51
C LEU A 314 -14.54 3.70 6.00
N PHE A 315 -15.76 3.59 6.53
CA PHE A 315 -16.61 4.74 6.89
C PHE A 315 -16.65 5.02 8.39
N GLY A 316 -16.25 4.04 9.22
CA GLY A 316 -16.30 4.13 10.69
C GLY A 316 -17.71 3.99 11.25
N ASP A 317 -17.78 3.69 12.54
CA ASP A 317 -19.04 3.34 13.22
C ASP A 317 -19.96 4.55 13.51
N LYS A 318 -19.44 5.77 13.38
CA LYS A 318 -20.19 6.99 13.70
C LYS A 318 -21.07 7.49 12.57
N MET A 319 -20.80 7.10 11.32
CA MET A 319 -21.58 7.52 10.16
C MET A 319 -22.93 6.79 10.13
N GLN A 320 -24.02 7.55 9.99
CA GLN A 320 -25.41 7.04 9.99
C GLN A 320 -25.98 6.90 8.57
N THR A 321 -25.14 6.60 7.60
CA THR A 321 -25.50 6.60 6.17
C THR A 321 -25.40 5.23 5.51
N GLY A 322 -25.20 4.18 6.31
CA GLY A 322 -25.22 2.80 5.86
C GLY A 322 -26.65 2.28 5.64
N PHE A 323 -26.84 1.44 4.62
CA PHE A 323 -28.11 0.80 4.31
C PHE A 323 -27.95 -0.71 4.04
N ILE A 324 -29.06 -1.44 4.24
CA ILE A 324 -29.19 -2.84 3.87
C ILE A 324 -30.20 -2.99 2.74
N LYS A 325 -31.30 -2.24 2.80
CA LYS A 325 -32.37 -2.29 1.81
C LYS A 325 -32.32 -1.08 0.88
N LYS A 326 -32.64 -1.26 -0.38
CA LYS A 326 -32.71 -0.19 -1.39
C LYS A 326 -33.59 0.98 -0.94
N SER A 327 -34.73 0.71 -0.30
CA SER A 327 -35.63 1.75 0.24
C SER A 327 -34.94 2.67 1.23
N ASP A 328 -34.03 2.11 2.05
CA ASP A 328 -33.29 2.89 3.05
C ASP A 328 -32.30 3.82 2.37
N ALA A 329 -31.63 3.34 1.29
CA ALA A 329 -30.74 4.17 0.48
C ALA A 329 -31.47 5.38 -0.12
N ILE A 330 -32.68 5.20 -0.64
CA ILE A 330 -33.50 6.29 -1.20
C ILE A 330 -33.85 7.31 -0.12
N THR A 331 -34.26 6.82 1.06
CA THR A 331 -34.55 7.68 2.22
C THR A 331 -33.32 8.49 2.64
N LEU A 332 -32.15 7.86 2.69
CA LEU A 332 -30.89 8.50 3.03
C LEU A 332 -30.48 9.55 1.97
N PHE A 333 -30.63 9.26 0.67
CA PHE A 333 -30.38 10.23 -0.39
C PHE A 333 -31.32 11.44 -0.29
N ASN A 334 -32.62 11.22 -0.10
CA ASN A 334 -33.58 12.32 0.07
C ASN A 334 -33.18 13.20 1.26
N ARG A 335 -32.84 12.58 2.40
CA ARG A 335 -32.39 13.32 3.57
C ARG A 335 -31.08 14.09 3.33
N MET A 336 -30.08 13.46 2.66
CA MET A 336 -28.81 14.13 2.31
C MET A 336 -29.01 15.32 1.38
N LEU A 337 -29.99 15.24 0.50
CA LEU A 337 -30.27 16.29 -0.48
C LEU A 337 -31.08 17.45 0.12
N ASP A 338 -31.86 17.23 1.19
CA ASP A 338 -32.81 18.21 1.70
C ASP A 338 -32.49 18.70 3.13
N ASP A 339 -31.89 17.87 4.00
CA ASP A 339 -31.55 18.21 5.39
C ASP A 339 -30.08 18.65 5.49
N ASN A 340 -29.84 19.97 5.36
CA ASN A 340 -28.50 20.55 5.40
C ASN A 340 -27.78 20.30 6.74
N ASP A 341 -28.51 20.39 7.87
CA ASP A 341 -27.91 20.24 9.19
C ASP A 341 -27.42 18.81 9.42
N TRP A 342 -28.24 17.82 9.09
CA TRP A 342 -27.86 16.42 9.20
C TRP A 342 -26.74 16.07 8.21
N ARG A 343 -26.82 16.54 6.96
CA ARG A 343 -25.76 16.35 5.97
C ARG A 343 -24.43 16.93 6.47
N ASN A 344 -24.44 18.14 7.04
CA ASN A 344 -23.24 18.79 7.59
C ASN A 344 -22.65 18.00 8.77
N GLN A 345 -23.51 17.44 9.62
CA GLN A 345 -23.08 16.53 10.68
C GLN A 345 -22.36 15.29 10.10
N GLN A 346 -22.94 14.64 9.08
CA GLN A 346 -22.32 13.48 8.43
C GLN A 346 -21.03 13.87 7.70
N SER A 347 -20.97 15.04 7.09
CA SER A 347 -19.76 15.60 6.46
C SER A 347 -18.63 15.80 7.48
N GLN A 348 -18.94 16.29 8.65
CA GLN A 348 -17.95 16.46 9.73
C GLN A 348 -17.42 15.11 10.20
N LEU A 349 -18.30 14.11 10.38
CA LEU A 349 -17.91 12.75 10.76
C LEU A 349 -17.01 12.10 9.68
N ALA A 350 -17.31 12.33 8.39
CA ALA A 350 -16.48 11.85 7.28
C ALA A 350 -15.06 12.44 7.34
N LEU A 351 -14.94 13.75 7.56
CA LEU A 351 -13.63 14.43 7.69
C LEU A 351 -12.86 13.96 8.92
N GLU A 352 -13.51 13.85 10.07
CA GLU A 352 -12.88 13.36 11.30
C GLU A 352 -12.37 11.93 11.12
N HIS A 353 -13.17 11.05 10.55
CA HIS A 353 -12.77 9.68 10.29
C HIS A 353 -11.59 9.65 9.31
N CYS A 354 -11.67 10.39 8.20
CA CYS A 354 -10.59 10.47 7.23
C CYS A 354 -9.30 10.99 7.85
N SER A 355 -9.36 12.08 8.62
CA SER A 355 -8.19 12.69 9.26
C SER A 355 -7.52 11.76 10.27
N ASN A 356 -8.32 11.05 11.07
CA ASN A 356 -7.81 10.21 12.15
C ASN A 356 -7.35 8.83 11.67
N VAL A 357 -7.94 8.34 10.56
CA VAL A 357 -7.76 6.95 10.13
C VAL A 357 -7.07 6.85 8.77
N HIS A 358 -7.41 7.71 7.80
CA HIS A 358 -7.06 7.49 6.39
C HIS A 358 -5.93 8.38 5.85
N THR A 359 -5.25 9.16 6.66
CA THR A 359 -4.11 9.95 6.17
C THR A 359 -2.82 9.12 6.12
N TRP A 360 -1.96 9.38 5.15
CA TRP A 360 -0.65 8.74 5.06
C TRP A 360 0.21 9.01 6.30
N SER A 361 0.12 10.20 6.89
CA SER A 361 0.84 10.51 8.14
C SER A 361 0.48 9.57 9.29
N ASN A 362 -0.77 9.08 9.36
CA ASN A 362 -1.18 8.09 10.36
C ASN A 362 -0.79 6.66 9.95
N ARG A 363 -0.69 6.38 8.65
CA ARG A 363 -0.43 5.03 8.12
C ARG A 363 1.03 4.71 7.97
N ILE A 364 1.89 5.73 7.91
CA ILE A 364 3.31 5.51 7.73
C ILE A 364 3.97 4.84 8.95
N ILE A 365 3.45 5.08 10.16
CA ILE A 365 4.03 4.50 11.38
C ILE A 365 3.95 2.96 11.38
N PRO A 366 2.78 2.31 11.16
CA PRO A 366 2.74 0.86 11.01
C PRO A 366 3.64 0.34 9.88
N PHE A 367 3.72 1.07 8.76
CA PHE A 367 4.56 0.70 7.64
C PHE A 367 6.05 0.75 8.01
N ASN A 368 6.48 1.82 8.67
CA ASN A 368 7.83 1.96 9.18
C ASN A 368 8.18 0.86 10.20
N ASN A 369 7.24 0.51 11.09
CA ASN A 369 7.45 -0.56 12.06
C ASN A 369 7.67 -1.91 11.37
N MET A 370 6.95 -2.23 10.30
CA MET A 370 7.19 -3.45 9.51
C MET A 370 8.63 -3.50 8.98
N ILE A 371 9.13 -2.39 8.44
CA ILE A 371 10.50 -2.28 7.92
C ILE A 371 11.51 -2.47 9.06
N THR A 372 11.31 -1.76 10.17
CA THR A 372 12.21 -1.81 11.34
C THR A 372 12.24 -3.21 11.95
N GLU A 373 11.08 -3.83 12.20
CA GLU A 373 11.00 -5.20 12.72
C GLU A 373 11.68 -6.23 11.82
N ALA A 374 11.55 -6.09 10.49
CA ALA A 374 12.19 -6.99 9.55
C ALA A 374 13.73 -6.84 9.56
N ILE A 375 14.23 -5.63 9.70
CA ILE A 375 15.65 -5.33 9.84
C ILE A 375 16.17 -5.87 11.18
N ASP A 376 15.49 -5.58 12.30
CA ASP A 376 15.89 -5.97 13.65
C ASP A 376 15.87 -7.48 13.84
N LYS A 377 14.88 -8.17 13.27
CA LYS A 377 14.83 -9.63 13.28
C LYS A 377 16.07 -10.22 12.62
N GLN A 378 16.48 -9.69 11.49
CA GLN A 378 17.68 -10.14 10.81
C GLN A 378 18.95 -9.87 11.63
N LEU A 379 19.04 -8.70 12.29
CA LEU A 379 20.12 -8.39 13.22
C LEU A 379 20.11 -9.37 14.40
N SER A 380 18.93 -9.68 14.96
CA SER A 380 18.80 -10.60 16.09
C SER A 380 19.13 -12.05 15.73
N ASP A 381 18.85 -12.50 14.52
CA ASP A 381 19.23 -13.84 14.04
C ASP A 381 20.74 -13.97 13.85
N VAL A 382 21.40 -12.88 13.50
CA VAL A 382 22.87 -12.77 13.50
C VAL A 382 23.43 -12.83 14.92
N ILE A 383 22.80 -12.13 15.87
CA ILE A 383 23.22 -12.10 17.28
C ILE A 383 23.03 -13.47 17.94
N LYS A 384 21.92 -14.19 17.63
CA LYS A 384 21.66 -15.54 18.17
C LYS A 384 22.65 -16.60 17.68
N SER A 385 23.33 -16.38 16.57
CA SER A 385 24.40 -17.25 16.09
C SER A 385 25.69 -17.14 16.94
N GLY A 386 25.72 -16.28 17.92
CA GLY A 386 26.74 -16.07 18.93
C GLY A 386 26.91 -14.58 19.24
N ASP A 387 26.50 -14.15 20.44
CA ASP A 387 26.79 -12.80 20.91
C ASP A 387 28.31 -12.67 21.04
N LYS A 388 28.90 -11.97 20.09
CA LYS A 388 30.35 -11.75 20.02
C LYS A 388 30.75 -10.34 20.43
N LYS A 389 29.90 -9.61 21.17
CA LYS A 389 30.18 -8.21 21.50
C LYS A 389 31.45 -8.10 22.33
N ASP A 390 31.61 -8.96 23.33
CA ASP A 390 32.81 -8.97 24.18
C ASP A 390 34.06 -9.39 23.40
N ASP A 391 33.95 -10.41 22.54
CA ASP A 391 35.02 -10.84 21.64
C ASP A 391 35.45 -9.72 20.67
N ILE A 392 34.48 -8.95 20.14
CA ILE A 392 34.75 -7.81 19.26
C ILE A 392 35.48 -6.71 19.99
N VAL A 393 35.03 -6.37 21.20
CA VAL A 393 35.66 -5.35 22.05
C VAL A 393 37.10 -5.76 22.40
N GLU A 394 37.32 -7.00 22.81
CA GLU A 394 38.66 -7.50 23.08
C GLU A 394 39.57 -7.50 21.83
N PHE A 395 39.01 -7.93 20.68
CA PHE A 395 39.75 -7.92 19.43
C PHE A 395 40.19 -6.52 19.03
N VAL A 396 39.28 -5.53 19.11
CA VAL A 396 39.60 -4.15 18.78
C VAL A 396 40.54 -3.52 19.80
N LYS A 397 40.36 -3.79 21.10
CA LYS A 397 41.29 -3.34 22.14
C LYS A 397 42.72 -3.85 21.89
N LYS A 398 42.87 -5.14 21.54
CA LYS A 398 44.15 -5.78 21.25
C LYS A 398 44.82 -5.19 20.04
N ASN A 399 44.05 -4.91 18.96
CA ASN A 399 44.61 -4.41 17.72
C ASN A 399 44.60 -2.87 17.63
N LYS A 400 44.05 -2.16 18.62
CA LYS A 400 43.90 -0.70 18.73
C LYS A 400 43.03 -0.09 17.66
N MET A 401 43.16 -0.53 16.42
CA MET A 401 42.45 -0.07 15.26
C MET A 401 42.33 -1.22 14.26
N VAL A 402 41.10 -1.49 13.80
CA VAL A 402 40.80 -2.63 12.92
C VAL A 402 40.03 -2.12 11.72
N ASP A 403 40.53 -2.38 10.52
CA ASP A 403 39.77 -2.06 9.32
C ASP A 403 38.59 -3.03 9.12
N THR A 404 37.65 -2.60 8.29
CA THR A 404 36.40 -3.31 8.07
C THR A 404 36.60 -4.72 7.50
N GLN A 405 37.62 -4.95 6.66
CA GLN A 405 37.90 -6.29 6.10
C GLN A 405 38.47 -7.22 7.18
N THR A 406 39.44 -6.74 7.95
CA THR A 406 40.03 -7.50 9.06
C THR A 406 38.98 -7.88 10.11
N MET A 407 38.06 -6.96 10.43
CA MET A 407 36.94 -7.25 11.32
C MET A 407 35.99 -8.32 10.75
N SER A 408 35.66 -8.23 9.47
CA SER A 408 34.84 -9.21 8.77
C SER A 408 35.45 -10.61 8.77
N ASP A 409 36.75 -10.68 8.52
CA ASP A 409 37.51 -11.94 8.52
C ASP A 409 37.59 -12.56 9.92
N TYR A 410 37.80 -11.73 10.94
CA TYR A 410 37.81 -12.18 12.34
C TYR A 410 36.45 -12.78 12.77
N LEU A 411 35.36 -12.12 12.41
CA LEU A 411 34.01 -12.60 12.73
C LEU A 411 33.56 -13.79 11.88
N GLY A 412 34.25 -14.06 10.78
CA GLY A 412 33.87 -15.11 9.81
C GLY A 412 32.55 -14.81 9.06
N TRP A 413 32.09 -13.57 9.10
CA TRP A 413 30.76 -13.17 8.59
C TRP A 413 30.77 -12.66 7.14
N GLY A 414 31.94 -12.38 6.58
CA GLY A 414 32.09 -11.70 5.29
C GLY A 414 31.41 -12.37 4.09
N LYS A 415 31.09 -13.66 4.20
CA LYS A 415 30.39 -14.41 3.17
C LYS A 415 28.93 -14.73 3.50
N GLN A 416 28.52 -14.57 4.76
CA GLN A 416 27.19 -14.98 5.24
C GLN A 416 26.22 -13.81 5.47
N ILE A 417 26.75 -12.62 5.71
CA ILE A 417 25.95 -11.49 6.20
C ILE A 417 26.33 -10.28 5.39
N GLY A 418 26.26 -9.97 4.31
CA GLY A 418 26.73 -8.78 3.59
C GLY A 418 27.29 -7.66 4.45
N PHE A 419 28.30 -7.04 3.95
CA PHE A 419 29.21 -6.10 4.62
C PHE A 419 28.53 -4.93 5.36
N ARG A 420 27.33 -4.57 4.91
CA ARG A 420 26.56 -3.45 5.45
C ARG A 420 25.79 -3.82 6.73
N ARG A 421 25.33 -5.06 6.84
CA ARG A 421 24.56 -5.56 7.98
C ARG A 421 25.42 -5.73 9.21
N TYR A 422 26.61 -6.26 9.01
CA TYR A 422 27.49 -6.39 10.15
C TYR A 422 28.01 -5.02 10.63
N ARG A 423 28.16 -4.02 9.73
CA ARG A 423 28.41 -2.64 10.16
C ARG A 423 27.34 -2.10 11.11
N ASN A 424 26.07 -2.37 10.81
CA ASN A 424 24.97 -1.96 11.68
C ASN A 424 25.04 -2.67 13.04
N TYR A 425 25.34 -3.96 13.04
CA TYR A 425 25.58 -4.68 14.28
C TYR A 425 26.77 -4.11 15.07
N LEU A 426 27.89 -3.84 14.44
CA LEU A 426 29.06 -3.24 15.11
C LEU A 426 28.74 -1.87 15.71
N ARG A 427 27.85 -1.10 15.11
CA ARG A 427 27.36 0.17 15.69
C ARG A 427 26.56 -0.01 16.98
N THR A 428 26.04 -1.20 17.25
CA THR A 428 25.32 -1.51 18.50
C THR A 428 26.26 -1.97 19.63
N VAL A 429 27.56 -2.09 19.37
CA VAL A 429 28.55 -2.48 20.37
C VAL A 429 29.02 -1.25 21.15
N ASP A 430 28.69 -1.16 22.40
CA ASP A 430 29.05 -0.03 23.26
C ASP A 430 30.57 0.22 23.28
N GLY A 431 30.95 1.48 23.14
CA GLY A 431 32.35 1.89 23.12
C GLY A 431 33.05 1.68 21.75
N LEU A 432 32.40 1.05 20.79
CA LEU A 432 32.93 0.88 19.44
C LEU A 432 32.48 2.04 18.54
N TYR A 433 33.39 2.73 17.91
CA TYR A 433 33.08 3.79 16.95
C TYR A 433 33.98 3.70 15.71
N THR A 434 33.61 4.39 14.67
CA THR A 434 34.34 4.35 13.39
C THR A 434 35.06 5.66 13.13
N ILE A 435 36.26 5.56 12.55
CA ILE A 435 37.03 6.69 12.04
C ILE A 435 37.39 6.45 10.58
N MET A 436 37.51 7.53 9.82
CA MET A 436 37.89 7.49 8.40
C MET A 436 39.33 7.94 8.26
N ILE A 437 40.20 7.08 7.73
CA ILE A 437 41.59 7.41 7.42
C ILE A 437 41.83 7.05 5.96
N ASN A 438 42.26 8.00 5.15
CA ASN A 438 42.58 7.81 3.72
C ASN A 438 41.41 7.09 2.95
N LYS A 439 40.19 7.48 3.20
CA LYS A 439 38.94 6.87 2.63
C LYS A 439 38.67 5.43 3.04
N LYS A 440 39.39 4.89 4.02
CA LYS A 440 39.10 3.59 4.65
C LYS A 440 38.49 3.80 6.01
N GLU A 441 37.50 2.97 6.34
CA GLU A 441 36.83 2.96 7.62
C GLU A 441 37.54 2.00 8.58
N TYR A 442 37.77 2.46 9.80
CA TYR A 442 38.40 1.68 10.87
C TYR A 442 37.53 1.71 12.12
N TYR A 443 37.49 0.59 12.83
CA TYR A 443 36.86 0.45 14.13
C TYR A 443 37.85 0.69 15.24
N VAL A 444 37.49 1.52 16.22
CA VAL A 444 38.28 1.90 17.37
C VAL A 444 37.41 1.77 18.59
N TYR A 445 37.99 1.38 19.72
CA TYR A 445 37.29 1.27 20.99
C TYR A 445 37.68 2.41 21.95
N ASN A 446 36.65 3.01 22.59
CA ASN A 446 36.82 3.99 23.66
C ASN A 446 35.75 3.77 24.73
N GLU A 447 36.17 3.50 25.97
CA GLU A 447 35.30 3.21 27.13
C GLU A 447 34.33 4.36 27.47
N ASN A 448 34.66 5.59 27.06
CA ASN A 448 33.84 6.77 27.32
C ASN A 448 32.86 7.10 26.20
N PHE A 449 32.82 6.29 25.16
CA PHE A 449 31.91 6.49 24.05
C PHE A 449 30.64 5.65 24.22
N THR A 450 29.58 6.27 24.70
CA THR A 450 28.23 5.67 24.72
C THR A 450 27.52 6.00 23.41
N THR A 451 27.10 4.98 22.70
CA THR A 451 26.20 5.14 21.56
C THR A 451 24.92 5.82 22.02
N ILE A 452 24.65 7.01 21.52
CA ILE A 452 23.33 7.63 21.70
C ILE A 452 22.36 6.84 20.83
N SER A 453 21.49 6.07 21.48
CA SER A 453 20.42 5.27 20.86
C SER A 453 19.32 6.14 20.28
#